data_466880d0aac8a2633280265558ecff1c
#
_entry.id   466880d0aac8a2633280265558ecff1c
#
_cell.length_a   1.000
_cell.length_b   1.000
_cell.length_c   1.000
_cell.angle_alpha   90.00
_cell.angle_beta   90.00
_cell.angle_gamma   90.00
#
_symmetry.space_group_name_H-M   'P 1'
#
loop_
_entity.id
_entity.type
_entity.pdbx_description
1 polymer ?
#
loop_
_entity_poly.entity_id
_entity_poly.type
_entity_poly.pdbx_seq_one_letter_code
_entity_poly.pdbx_strand_id
1 'polypeptide(L)'
;MSKPAGDPITVALVDDYDVVVEGVAKMFDRYRDRVVVAELDATMPVEDTVDIVLYDSFAQPESDHHEIGVLVANPRARRVVVYTWNFHPDLIASAKQHGAHGYLSKTLPARELVAALEAVHAGKTVVSDVSVRVRSAKGLDWPGRGEGLSDRESEILALITQGKSNADVARLTYLSPNTVKSYIRTIYRKIDVGSRTQAVLWGVRNGFTPDHHRIEHWRGGP
;
A
#
# COMPACT_ATOMS: atom_id res chain seq x y z
N MET A 1 -8.05 -24.15 13.31
CA MET A 1 -7.85 -25.34 12.45
C MET A 1 -6.86 -24.95 11.36
N SER A 2 -5.75 -25.68 11.19
CA SER A 2 -4.79 -25.42 10.11
C SER A 2 -5.39 -25.88 8.78
N LYS A 3 -5.28 -25.05 7.75
CA LYS A 3 -5.69 -25.36 6.38
C LYS A 3 -4.88 -26.54 5.85
N PRO A 4 -5.47 -27.49 5.08
CA PRO A 4 -4.72 -28.60 4.49
C PRO A 4 -3.58 -28.08 3.59
N ALA A 5 -2.46 -28.78 3.59
CA ALA A 5 -1.32 -28.48 2.72
C ALA A 5 -1.74 -28.71 1.26
N GLY A 6 -1.90 -27.64 0.49
CA GLY A 6 -2.27 -27.69 -0.93
C GLY A 6 -3.29 -26.63 -1.36
N ASP A 7 -4.01 -26.04 -0.43
CA ASP A 7 -4.94 -24.95 -0.77
C ASP A 7 -4.18 -23.61 -0.99
N PRO A 8 -4.58 -22.79 -1.97
CA PRO A 8 -3.95 -21.50 -2.20
C PRO A 8 -4.10 -20.56 -0.99
N ILE A 9 -3.10 -19.73 -0.74
CA ILE A 9 -3.12 -18.70 0.30
C ILE A 9 -4.19 -17.68 -0.03
N THR A 10 -5.11 -17.42 0.92
CA THR A 10 -6.14 -16.40 0.76
C THR A 10 -5.59 -15.05 1.19
N VAL A 11 -5.70 -14.06 0.31
CA VAL A 11 -5.21 -12.69 0.53
C VAL A 11 -6.36 -11.70 0.44
N ALA A 12 -6.50 -10.85 1.46
CA ALA A 12 -7.32 -9.64 1.37
C ALA A 12 -6.41 -8.46 1.02
N LEU A 13 -6.83 -7.64 0.06
CA LEU A 13 -6.14 -6.40 -0.32
C LEU A 13 -6.83 -5.23 0.37
N VAL A 14 -6.09 -4.50 1.19
CA VAL A 14 -6.56 -3.28 1.86
C VAL A 14 -5.76 -2.10 1.29
N ASP A 15 -6.40 -1.35 0.41
CA ASP A 15 -5.78 -0.25 -0.32
C ASP A 15 -6.83 0.83 -0.61
N ASP A 16 -6.44 2.10 -0.53
CA ASP A 16 -7.33 3.25 -0.78
C ASP A 16 -7.52 3.56 -2.27
N TYR A 17 -6.83 2.85 -3.15
CA TYR A 17 -6.84 3.12 -4.59
C TYR A 17 -7.21 1.88 -5.39
N ASP A 18 -8.39 1.89 -6.01
CA ASP A 18 -8.91 0.77 -6.81
C ASP A 18 -7.94 0.32 -7.91
N VAL A 19 -7.22 1.27 -8.53
CA VAL A 19 -6.23 0.94 -9.57
C VAL A 19 -5.09 0.06 -9.05
N VAL A 20 -4.70 0.22 -7.78
CA VAL A 20 -3.67 -0.61 -7.15
C VAL A 20 -4.23 -1.99 -6.83
N VAL A 21 -5.44 -2.04 -6.27
CA VAL A 21 -6.16 -3.28 -5.96
C VAL A 21 -6.31 -4.15 -7.21
N GLU A 22 -6.83 -3.58 -8.28
CA GLU A 22 -6.99 -4.25 -9.58
C GLU A 22 -5.64 -4.72 -10.16
N GLY A 23 -4.61 -3.87 -10.06
CA GLY A 23 -3.27 -4.19 -10.53
C GLY A 23 -2.66 -5.40 -9.80
N VAL A 24 -2.76 -5.42 -8.46
CA VAL A 24 -2.24 -6.53 -7.64
C VAL A 24 -3.04 -7.81 -7.88
N ALA A 25 -4.37 -7.73 -7.94
CA ALA A 25 -5.22 -8.87 -8.27
C ALA A 25 -4.83 -9.49 -9.63
N LYS A 26 -4.58 -8.63 -10.63
CA LYS A 26 -4.13 -9.07 -11.96
C LYS A 26 -2.76 -9.73 -11.94
N MET A 27 -1.86 -9.31 -11.06
CA MET A 27 -0.55 -9.95 -10.90
C MET A 27 -0.68 -11.41 -10.42
N PHE A 28 -1.68 -11.72 -9.59
CA PHE A 28 -1.90 -13.06 -9.03
C PHE A 28 -2.62 -14.01 -9.99
N ASP A 29 -3.19 -13.54 -11.10
CA ASP A 29 -3.89 -14.38 -12.09
C ASP A 29 -3.10 -15.62 -12.53
N ARG A 30 -1.76 -15.50 -12.64
CA ARG A 30 -0.88 -16.59 -13.07
C ARG A 30 -0.45 -17.53 -11.92
N TYR A 31 -0.87 -17.22 -10.68
CA TYR A 31 -0.46 -17.92 -9.46
C TYR A 31 -1.66 -18.34 -8.61
N ARG A 32 -2.83 -18.53 -9.25
CA ARG A 32 -4.09 -18.87 -8.56
C ARG A 32 -4.05 -20.20 -7.83
N ASP A 33 -3.15 -21.07 -8.21
CA ASP A 33 -2.85 -22.33 -7.52
C ASP A 33 -2.09 -22.12 -6.20
N ARG A 34 -1.47 -20.95 -6.00
CA ARG A 34 -0.65 -20.61 -4.83
C ARG A 34 -1.26 -19.50 -3.99
N VAL A 35 -1.83 -18.48 -4.62
CA VAL A 35 -2.40 -17.29 -3.97
C VAL A 35 -3.71 -16.92 -4.63
N VAL A 36 -4.74 -16.70 -3.84
CA VAL A 36 -6.07 -16.25 -4.29
C VAL A 36 -6.44 -14.98 -3.55
N VAL A 37 -6.86 -13.95 -4.28
CA VAL A 37 -7.45 -12.76 -3.68
C VAL A 37 -8.87 -13.11 -3.28
N ALA A 38 -9.14 -13.13 -1.99
CA ALA A 38 -10.45 -13.43 -1.43
C ALA A 38 -11.33 -12.19 -1.38
N GLU A 39 -10.71 -11.02 -1.25
CA GLU A 39 -11.42 -9.75 -1.13
C GLU A 39 -10.64 -8.62 -1.81
N LEU A 40 -11.32 -7.89 -2.68
CA LEU A 40 -10.79 -6.75 -3.44
C LEU A 40 -11.25 -5.41 -2.86
N ASP A 41 -12.26 -5.41 -2.00
CA ASP A 41 -12.90 -4.21 -1.47
C ASP A 41 -12.97 -4.26 0.06
N ALA A 42 -12.16 -3.44 0.71
CA ALA A 42 -12.14 -3.33 2.16
C ALA A 42 -13.34 -2.56 2.76
N THR A 43 -14.33 -2.19 1.96
CA THR A 43 -15.57 -1.54 2.43
C THR A 43 -16.56 -2.51 3.06
N MET A 44 -16.40 -3.82 2.80
CA MET A 44 -17.24 -4.86 3.39
C MET A 44 -16.47 -5.60 4.49
N PRO A 45 -17.12 -6.00 5.59
CA PRO A 45 -16.49 -6.85 6.58
C PRO A 45 -16.05 -8.15 5.91
N VAL A 46 -14.80 -8.57 6.12
CA VAL A 46 -14.31 -9.87 5.66
C VAL A 46 -15.18 -10.93 6.29
N GLU A 47 -16.01 -11.58 5.49
CA GLU A 47 -16.94 -12.62 5.98
C GLU A 47 -16.17 -13.89 6.34
N ASP A 48 -15.08 -14.17 5.62
CA ASP A 48 -14.22 -15.33 5.84
C ASP A 48 -12.86 -14.94 6.44
N THR A 49 -12.25 -15.89 7.15
CA THR A 49 -10.88 -15.73 7.65
C THR A 49 -9.89 -15.80 6.49
N VAL A 50 -9.06 -14.77 6.33
CA VAL A 50 -7.98 -14.73 5.33
C VAL A 50 -6.63 -15.09 5.96
N ASP A 51 -5.76 -15.69 5.15
CA ASP A 51 -4.42 -16.08 5.59
C ASP A 51 -3.50 -14.85 5.72
N ILE A 52 -3.62 -13.90 4.80
CA ILE A 52 -2.81 -12.68 4.78
C ILE A 52 -3.66 -11.47 4.41
N VAL A 53 -3.53 -10.40 5.17
CA VAL A 53 -3.96 -9.05 4.76
C VAL A 53 -2.75 -8.36 4.17
N LEU A 54 -2.83 -7.94 2.93
CA LEU A 54 -1.83 -7.12 2.24
C LEU A 54 -2.30 -5.66 2.34
N TYR A 55 -1.71 -4.92 3.27
CA TYR A 55 -2.10 -3.55 3.62
C TYR A 55 -1.23 -2.53 2.89
N ASP A 56 -1.85 -1.65 2.13
CA ASP A 56 -1.17 -0.50 1.54
C ASP A 56 -1.04 0.65 2.54
N SER A 57 0.18 1.12 2.73
CA SER A 57 0.49 2.31 3.53
C SER A 57 0.76 3.55 2.66
N PHE A 58 0.14 3.64 1.49
CA PHE A 58 0.37 4.76 0.57
C PHE A 58 -0.24 6.05 1.12
N ALA A 59 0.60 7.08 1.27
CA ALA A 59 0.22 8.43 1.67
C ALA A 59 -0.51 8.59 3.03
N GLN A 60 -0.43 7.58 3.93
CA GLN A 60 -1.08 7.62 5.25
C GLN A 60 -0.13 7.30 6.42
N PRO A 61 1.11 7.80 6.46
CA PRO A 61 2.07 7.39 7.50
C PRO A 61 1.67 7.76 8.93
N GLU A 62 0.70 8.65 9.14
CA GLU A 62 0.20 9.03 10.47
C GLU A 62 -0.81 8.02 11.03
N SER A 63 -1.62 7.39 10.17
CA SER A 63 -2.61 6.39 10.55
C SER A 63 -2.07 4.97 10.53
N ASP A 64 -1.00 4.70 9.77
CA ASP A 64 -0.42 3.37 9.58
C ASP A 64 -0.21 2.58 10.87
N HIS A 65 0.28 3.23 11.94
CA HIS A 65 0.54 2.56 13.21
C HIS A 65 -0.73 2.06 13.88
N HIS A 66 -1.79 2.87 13.85
CA HIS A 66 -3.06 2.51 14.42
C HIS A 66 -3.74 1.43 13.58
N GLU A 67 -3.73 1.58 12.28
CA GLU A 67 -4.37 0.68 11.32
C GLU A 67 -3.72 -0.70 11.29
N ILE A 68 -2.38 -0.77 11.28
CA ILE A 68 -1.66 -2.04 11.41
C ILE A 68 -2.05 -2.73 12.72
N GLY A 69 -2.12 -2.00 13.83
CA GLY A 69 -2.53 -2.56 15.12
C GLY A 69 -3.97 -3.11 15.10
N VAL A 70 -4.89 -2.41 14.46
CA VAL A 70 -6.29 -2.85 14.28
C VAL A 70 -6.36 -4.10 13.42
N LEU A 71 -5.63 -4.15 12.29
CA LEU A 71 -5.58 -5.33 11.42
C LEU A 71 -4.97 -6.55 12.12
N VAL A 72 -3.89 -6.35 12.87
CA VAL A 72 -3.22 -7.42 13.64
C VAL A 72 -4.15 -7.96 14.76
N ALA A 73 -4.95 -7.09 15.36
CA ALA A 73 -5.93 -7.51 16.39
C ALA A 73 -7.19 -8.17 15.79
N ASN A 74 -7.40 -8.12 14.48
CA ASN A 74 -8.56 -8.73 13.84
C ASN A 74 -8.43 -10.27 13.79
N PRO A 75 -9.32 -11.05 14.43
CA PRO A 75 -9.23 -12.51 14.45
C PRO A 75 -9.42 -13.16 13.08
N ARG A 76 -9.93 -12.43 12.09
CA ARG A 76 -10.10 -12.89 10.70
C ARG A 76 -8.84 -12.69 9.84
N ALA A 77 -7.90 -11.83 10.28
CA ALA A 77 -6.61 -11.59 9.64
C ALA A 77 -5.53 -12.43 10.34
N ARG A 78 -5.13 -13.56 9.76
CA ARG A 78 -4.11 -14.40 10.40
C ARG A 78 -2.73 -13.76 10.41
N ARG A 79 -2.41 -13.01 9.37
CA ARG A 79 -1.15 -12.28 9.21
C ARG A 79 -1.38 -10.95 8.51
N VAL A 80 -0.60 -9.94 8.86
CA VAL A 80 -0.63 -8.62 8.24
C VAL A 80 0.71 -8.34 7.60
N VAL A 81 0.70 -7.92 6.35
CA VAL A 81 1.88 -7.55 5.55
C VAL A 81 1.69 -6.15 5.02
N VAL A 82 2.60 -5.26 5.35
CA VAL A 82 2.64 -3.92 4.77
C VAL A 82 3.20 -3.99 3.34
N TYR A 83 2.52 -3.37 2.40
CA TYR A 83 2.88 -3.36 0.98
C TYR A 83 2.98 -1.93 0.48
N THR A 84 4.19 -1.41 0.29
CA THR A 84 4.43 0.02 0.13
C THR A 84 5.61 0.34 -0.79
N TRP A 85 5.71 1.57 -1.25
CA TRP A 85 6.92 2.10 -1.90
C TRP A 85 7.92 2.72 -0.90
N ASN A 86 7.48 3.04 0.33
CA ASN A 86 8.30 3.74 1.30
C ASN A 86 9.03 2.78 2.24
N PHE A 87 10.35 2.69 2.10
CA PHE A 87 11.24 1.79 2.86
C PHE A 87 12.13 2.54 3.85
N HIS A 88 11.60 3.57 4.51
CA HIS A 88 12.36 4.21 5.58
C HIS A 88 12.54 3.24 6.76
N PRO A 89 13.76 3.13 7.34
CA PRO A 89 14.03 2.19 8.44
C PRO A 89 13.07 2.34 9.64
N ASP A 90 12.69 3.57 9.98
CA ASP A 90 11.77 3.83 11.10
C ASP A 90 10.36 3.30 10.82
N LEU A 91 9.87 3.36 9.58
CA LEU A 91 8.58 2.79 9.20
C LEU A 91 8.60 1.27 9.29
N ILE A 92 9.68 0.64 8.82
CA ILE A 92 9.86 -0.81 8.94
C ILE A 92 9.91 -1.24 10.41
N ALA A 93 10.68 -0.51 11.23
CA ALA A 93 10.78 -0.78 12.67
C ALA A 93 9.42 -0.64 13.36
N SER A 94 8.71 0.43 13.05
CA SER A 94 7.39 0.70 13.60
C SER A 94 6.35 -0.35 13.20
N ALA A 95 6.27 -0.72 11.91
CA ALA A 95 5.36 -1.77 11.44
C ALA A 95 5.60 -3.10 12.20
N LYS A 96 6.86 -3.48 12.41
CA LYS A 96 7.23 -4.65 13.21
C LYS A 96 6.78 -4.53 14.66
N GLN A 97 6.98 -3.37 15.29
CA GLN A 97 6.55 -3.13 16.68
C GLN A 97 5.03 -3.27 16.84
N HIS A 98 4.25 -2.89 15.80
CA HIS A 98 2.79 -3.03 15.78
C HIS A 98 2.32 -4.41 15.30
N GLY A 99 3.24 -5.37 15.14
CA GLY A 99 2.91 -6.77 14.89
C GLY A 99 2.79 -7.14 13.41
N ALA A 100 3.24 -6.30 12.47
CA ALA A 100 3.28 -6.69 11.06
C ALA A 100 4.21 -7.89 10.84
N HIS A 101 3.75 -8.86 10.07
CA HIS A 101 4.45 -10.09 9.74
C HIS A 101 5.35 -9.96 8.51
N GLY A 102 5.18 -8.88 7.73
CA GLY A 102 6.01 -8.59 6.57
C GLY A 102 5.98 -7.11 6.19
N TYR A 103 7.01 -6.68 5.46
CA TYR A 103 7.13 -5.34 4.90
C TYR A 103 7.68 -5.47 3.48
N LEU A 104 6.80 -5.38 2.49
CA LEU A 104 7.09 -5.71 1.11
C LEU A 104 6.99 -4.51 0.19
N SER A 105 7.89 -4.47 -0.79
CA SER A 105 7.93 -3.40 -1.78
C SER A 105 6.89 -3.61 -2.87
N LYS A 106 6.16 -2.57 -3.23
CA LYS A 106 5.30 -2.52 -4.42
C LYS A 106 6.08 -2.64 -5.75
N THR A 107 7.41 -2.59 -5.70
CA THR A 107 8.27 -2.84 -6.87
C THR A 107 8.60 -4.32 -7.11
N LEU A 108 8.20 -5.22 -6.19
CA LEU A 108 8.44 -6.65 -6.35
C LEU A 108 7.70 -7.20 -7.58
N PRO A 109 8.38 -7.99 -8.43
CA PRO A 109 7.69 -8.74 -9.47
C PRO A 109 6.77 -9.80 -8.84
N ALA A 110 5.68 -10.15 -9.55
CA ALA A 110 4.66 -11.07 -9.06
C ALA A 110 5.24 -12.37 -8.46
N ARG A 111 6.25 -12.96 -9.10
CA ARG A 111 6.90 -14.18 -8.61
C ARG A 111 7.53 -14.01 -7.22
N GLU A 112 8.18 -12.86 -7.01
CA GLU A 112 8.87 -12.58 -5.74
C GLU A 112 7.87 -12.18 -4.66
N LEU A 113 6.82 -11.42 -5.03
CA LEU A 113 5.72 -11.13 -4.11
C LEU A 113 5.05 -12.40 -3.63
N VAL A 114 4.68 -13.33 -4.53
CA VAL A 114 4.08 -14.62 -4.16
C VAL A 114 5.01 -15.43 -3.25
N ALA A 115 6.31 -15.53 -3.58
CA ALA A 115 7.27 -16.23 -2.73
C ALA A 115 7.42 -15.60 -1.33
N ALA A 116 7.36 -14.27 -1.24
CA ALA A 116 7.37 -13.56 0.04
C ALA A 116 6.10 -13.84 0.86
N LEU A 117 4.93 -13.85 0.22
CA LEU A 117 3.66 -14.20 0.89
C LEU A 117 3.66 -15.65 1.41
N GLU A 118 4.20 -16.60 0.64
CA GLU A 118 4.37 -17.98 1.09
C GLU A 118 5.31 -18.08 2.31
N ALA A 119 6.41 -17.34 2.29
CA ALA A 119 7.33 -17.30 3.42
C ALA A 119 6.66 -16.72 4.68
N VAL A 120 5.86 -15.66 4.51
CA VAL A 120 5.07 -15.09 5.61
C VAL A 120 4.03 -16.10 6.07
N HIS A 121 3.31 -16.75 5.18
CA HIS A 121 2.32 -17.78 5.54
C HIS A 121 2.96 -18.92 6.32
N ALA A 122 4.19 -19.32 5.97
CA ALA A 122 4.98 -20.31 6.70
C ALA A 122 5.52 -19.83 8.06
N GLY A 123 5.22 -18.60 8.49
CA GLY A 123 5.60 -18.06 9.80
C GLY A 123 6.89 -17.25 9.83
N LYS A 124 7.49 -16.96 8.68
CA LYS A 124 8.68 -16.09 8.63
C LYS A 124 8.27 -14.63 8.62
N THR A 125 9.05 -13.78 9.27
CA THR A 125 8.96 -12.32 9.06
C THR A 125 9.81 -11.94 7.86
N VAL A 126 9.19 -11.31 6.85
CA VAL A 126 9.85 -10.96 5.59
C VAL A 126 9.90 -9.44 5.41
N VAL A 127 11.10 -8.94 5.14
CA VAL A 127 11.30 -7.56 4.65
C VAL A 127 11.98 -7.67 3.29
N SER A 128 11.35 -7.11 2.24
CA SER A 128 11.94 -7.18 0.92
C SER A 128 13.16 -6.26 0.80
N ASP A 129 14.15 -6.72 0.04
CA ASP A 129 15.31 -5.89 -0.27
C ASP A 129 14.96 -4.89 -1.38
N VAL A 130 15.11 -3.59 -1.08
CA VAL A 130 14.88 -2.49 -2.04
C VAL A 130 16.09 -2.21 -2.93
N SER A 131 17.23 -2.84 -2.69
CA SER A 131 18.46 -2.64 -3.48
C SER A 131 18.34 -3.20 -4.90
N VAL A 132 17.40 -4.09 -5.14
CA VAL A 132 17.10 -4.60 -6.48
C VAL A 132 16.22 -3.58 -7.21
N ARG A 133 16.82 -2.69 -7.97
CA ARG A 133 16.12 -1.84 -8.95
C ARG A 133 15.48 -2.74 -10.01
N VAL A 134 14.29 -3.23 -9.72
CA VAL A 134 13.50 -3.95 -10.72
C VAL A 134 12.95 -2.91 -11.69
N ARG A 135 13.43 -2.98 -12.93
CA ARG A 135 12.81 -2.31 -14.07
C ARG A 135 11.34 -2.72 -14.10
N SER A 136 10.46 -1.76 -13.94
CA SER A 136 9.01 -1.77 -14.14
C SER A 136 8.41 -3.15 -14.40
N ALA A 137 7.91 -3.81 -13.38
CA ALA A 137 6.96 -4.88 -13.60
C ALA A 137 5.72 -4.27 -14.29
N LYS A 138 5.45 -4.68 -15.53
CA LYS A 138 4.22 -4.33 -16.21
C LYS A 138 3.05 -4.82 -15.34
N GLY A 139 2.22 -3.92 -14.86
CA GLY A 139 1.02 -4.26 -14.10
C GLY A 139 0.87 -3.62 -12.73
N LEU A 140 1.89 -2.94 -12.21
CA LEU A 140 1.77 -2.12 -11.00
C LEU A 140 1.63 -0.66 -11.43
N ASP A 141 0.42 -0.16 -11.46
CA ASP A 141 0.13 1.24 -11.70
C ASP A 141 -0.14 1.96 -10.38
N TRP A 142 0.42 3.14 -10.24
CA TRP A 142 0.10 4.10 -9.19
C TRP A 142 -0.68 5.26 -9.79
N PRO A 143 -1.49 5.97 -9.00
CA PRO A 143 -2.23 7.14 -9.49
C PRO A 143 -1.28 8.16 -10.13
N GLY A 144 -1.62 8.66 -11.33
CA GLY A 144 -0.82 9.66 -12.05
C GLY A 144 0.39 9.11 -12.81
N ARG A 145 0.55 7.79 -12.93
CA ARG A 145 1.61 7.20 -13.76
C ARG A 145 1.45 7.54 -15.23
N GLY A 146 0.21 7.58 -15.73
CA GLY A 146 -0.11 7.96 -17.11
C GLY A 146 0.39 9.36 -17.47
N GLU A 147 0.46 10.25 -16.51
CA GLU A 147 0.97 11.63 -16.59
C GLU A 147 2.48 11.72 -16.32
N GLY A 148 3.13 10.58 -16.17
CA GLY A 148 4.57 10.47 -15.96
C GLY A 148 5.03 10.76 -14.54
N LEU A 149 4.13 10.74 -13.54
CA LEU A 149 4.54 10.80 -12.14
C LEU A 149 5.32 9.52 -11.77
N SER A 150 6.40 9.66 -11.01
CA SER A 150 7.00 8.51 -10.32
C SER A 150 6.11 8.11 -9.12
N ASP A 151 6.33 6.91 -8.60
CA ASP A 151 5.72 6.43 -7.35
C ASP A 151 5.84 7.47 -6.21
N ARG A 152 7.04 8.01 -6.03
CA ARG A 152 7.33 9.00 -4.98
C ARG A 152 6.65 10.35 -5.23
N GLU A 153 6.56 10.79 -6.48
CA GLU A 153 5.82 12.01 -6.85
C GLU A 153 4.32 11.82 -6.62
N SER A 154 3.80 10.64 -6.92
CA SER A 154 2.41 10.27 -6.68
C SER A 154 2.08 10.29 -5.17
N GLU A 155 2.92 9.71 -4.32
CA GLU A 155 2.76 9.75 -2.87
C GLU A 155 2.73 11.20 -2.34
N ILE A 156 3.66 12.05 -2.78
CA ILE A 156 3.69 13.46 -2.40
C ILE A 156 2.43 14.20 -2.86
N LEU A 157 1.96 13.93 -4.09
CA LEU A 157 0.74 14.54 -4.61
C LEU A 157 -0.50 14.09 -3.82
N ALA A 158 -0.55 12.83 -3.39
CA ALA A 158 -1.63 12.33 -2.53
C ALA A 158 -1.68 13.09 -1.19
N LEU A 159 -0.54 13.28 -0.53
CA LEU A 159 -0.45 14.09 0.69
C LEU A 159 -0.86 15.55 0.47
N ILE A 160 -0.49 16.14 -0.69
CA ILE A 160 -0.93 17.48 -1.07
C ILE A 160 -2.45 17.53 -1.25
N THR A 161 -3.04 16.52 -1.87
CA THR A 161 -4.49 16.40 -2.09
C THR A 161 -5.24 16.29 -0.77
N GLN A 162 -4.66 15.63 0.23
CA GLN A 162 -5.16 15.57 1.61
C GLN A 162 -5.00 16.90 2.40
N GLY A 163 -4.44 17.94 1.79
CA GLY A 163 -4.27 19.24 2.43
C GLY A 163 -3.01 19.37 3.30
N LYS A 164 -2.12 18.39 3.35
CA LYS A 164 -0.90 18.41 4.17
C LYS A 164 0.02 19.55 3.75
N SER A 165 0.56 20.32 4.70
CA SER A 165 1.55 21.36 4.42
C SER A 165 2.87 20.78 3.89
N ASN A 166 3.73 21.61 3.28
CA ASN A 166 5.06 21.15 2.84
C ASN A 166 5.93 20.65 4.02
N ALA A 167 5.74 21.19 5.22
CA ALA A 167 6.42 20.74 6.42
C ALA A 167 5.92 19.35 6.85
N ASP A 168 4.59 19.13 6.78
CA ASP A 168 4.01 17.81 7.07
C ASP A 168 4.45 16.78 6.02
N VAL A 169 4.40 17.12 4.74
CA VAL A 169 4.91 16.25 3.67
C VAL A 169 6.37 15.89 3.93
N ALA A 170 7.22 16.85 4.29
CA ALA A 170 8.64 16.59 4.58
C ALA A 170 8.80 15.61 5.76
N ARG A 171 8.06 15.82 6.84
CA ARG A 171 8.04 14.95 8.01
C ARG A 171 7.54 13.53 7.66
N LEU A 172 6.39 13.45 7.01
CA LEU A 172 5.72 12.19 6.69
C LEU A 172 6.50 11.34 5.66
N THR A 173 7.19 12.00 4.74
CA THR A 173 7.98 11.33 3.71
C THR A 173 9.47 11.17 4.07
N TYR A 174 9.89 11.63 5.24
CA TYR A 174 11.28 11.66 5.69
C TYR A 174 12.23 12.35 4.69
N LEU A 175 11.74 13.44 4.08
CA LEU A 175 12.50 14.25 3.14
C LEU A 175 12.84 15.62 3.74
N SER A 176 13.90 16.25 3.21
CA SER A 176 14.16 17.64 3.56
C SER A 176 13.09 18.57 2.94
N PRO A 177 12.76 19.72 3.59
CA PRO A 177 11.82 20.69 3.02
C PRO A 177 12.20 21.16 1.61
N ASN A 178 13.49 21.24 1.30
CA ASN A 178 13.98 21.64 -0.01
C ASN A 178 13.75 20.53 -1.05
N THR A 179 13.91 19.28 -0.65
CA THR A 179 13.61 18.11 -1.49
C THR A 179 12.12 18.06 -1.83
N VAL A 180 11.25 18.28 -0.85
CA VAL A 180 9.79 18.36 -1.07
C VAL A 180 9.42 19.47 -2.06
N LYS A 181 10.00 20.68 -1.90
CA LYS A 181 9.76 21.79 -2.86
C LYS A 181 10.20 21.40 -4.28
N SER A 182 11.29 20.65 -4.43
CA SER A 182 11.76 20.19 -5.74
C SER A 182 10.79 19.18 -6.37
N TYR A 183 10.30 18.23 -5.59
CA TYR A 183 9.27 17.28 -6.03
C TYR A 183 7.98 18.02 -6.43
N ILE A 184 7.48 18.94 -5.62
CA ILE A 184 6.27 19.72 -5.91
C ILE A 184 6.41 20.46 -7.25
N ARG A 185 7.55 21.09 -7.50
CA ARG A 185 7.81 21.79 -8.77
C ARG A 185 7.79 20.82 -9.96
N THR A 186 8.35 19.64 -9.80
CA THR A 186 8.37 18.62 -10.85
C THR A 186 6.97 18.04 -11.08
N ILE A 187 6.22 17.75 -10.01
CA ILE A 187 4.82 17.30 -10.07
C ILE A 187 3.99 18.31 -10.84
N TYR A 188 3.99 19.59 -10.44
CA TYR A 188 3.19 20.62 -11.07
C TYR A 188 3.45 20.74 -12.57
N ARG A 189 4.72 20.63 -12.98
CA ARG A 189 5.09 20.62 -14.39
C ARG A 189 4.55 19.40 -15.13
N LYS A 190 4.55 18.21 -14.51
CA LYS A 190 4.10 16.97 -15.14
C LYS A 190 2.60 16.91 -15.31
N ILE A 191 1.83 17.42 -14.34
CA ILE A 191 0.36 17.45 -14.39
C ILE A 191 -0.20 18.77 -14.93
N ASP A 192 0.66 19.65 -15.43
CA ASP A 192 0.34 20.95 -16.06
C ASP A 192 -0.53 21.85 -15.17
N VAL A 193 -0.07 22.11 -13.94
CA VAL A 193 -0.74 23.01 -12.99
C VAL A 193 0.21 24.09 -12.48
N GLY A 194 -0.33 25.28 -12.21
CA GLY A 194 0.45 26.45 -11.74
C GLY A 194 0.34 26.74 -10.25
N SER A 195 -0.54 26.04 -9.52
CA SER A 195 -0.77 26.34 -8.10
C SER A 195 -1.12 25.08 -7.29
N ARG A 196 -0.94 25.20 -5.96
CA ARG A 196 -1.33 24.14 -5.03
C ARG A 196 -2.83 23.79 -5.11
N THR A 197 -3.69 24.82 -5.21
CA THR A 197 -5.13 24.61 -5.35
C THR A 197 -5.47 23.82 -6.61
N GLN A 198 -4.82 24.13 -7.73
CA GLN A 198 -5.00 23.36 -8.96
C GLN A 198 -4.49 21.94 -8.83
N ALA A 199 -3.38 21.72 -8.13
CA ALA A 199 -2.85 20.37 -7.87
C ALA A 199 -3.81 19.56 -7.00
N VAL A 200 -4.41 20.14 -5.96
CA VAL A 200 -5.44 19.48 -5.14
C VAL A 200 -6.66 19.11 -5.99
N LEU A 201 -7.19 20.04 -6.78
CA LEU A 201 -8.33 19.79 -7.66
C LEU A 201 -8.02 18.71 -8.71
N TRP A 202 -6.81 18.73 -9.26
CA TRP A 202 -6.35 17.71 -10.19
C TRP A 202 -6.29 16.34 -9.49
N GLY A 203 -5.70 16.27 -8.29
CA GLY A 203 -5.60 15.06 -7.50
C GLY A 203 -6.97 14.44 -7.20
N VAL A 204 -7.93 15.24 -6.71
CA VAL A 204 -9.31 14.78 -6.45
C VAL A 204 -9.94 14.16 -7.70
N ARG A 205 -9.76 14.79 -8.88
CA ARG A 205 -10.34 14.33 -10.15
C ARG A 205 -9.67 13.05 -10.69
N ASN A 206 -8.44 12.78 -10.29
CA ASN A 206 -7.63 11.67 -10.78
C ASN A 206 -7.41 10.59 -9.72
N GLY A 207 -8.32 10.47 -8.74
CA GLY A 207 -8.35 9.35 -7.81
C GLY A 207 -7.31 9.41 -6.69
N PHE A 208 -6.80 10.59 -6.36
CA PHE A 208 -5.86 10.79 -5.25
C PHE A 208 -6.53 11.07 -3.89
N THR A 209 -7.85 11.00 -3.83
CA THR A 209 -8.59 11.14 -2.56
C THR A 209 -8.67 9.76 -1.91
N PRO A 210 -8.02 9.53 -0.77
CA PRO A 210 -8.12 8.26 -0.09
C PRO A 210 -9.52 8.05 0.47
N ASP A 211 -10.00 6.83 0.43
CA ASP A 211 -11.22 6.42 1.12
C ASP A 211 -10.88 5.98 2.54
N HIS A 212 -10.95 6.92 3.50
CA HIS A 212 -10.64 6.67 4.90
C HIS A 212 -11.64 5.78 5.64
N HIS A 213 -12.75 5.40 4.99
CA HIS A 213 -13.81 4.62 5.64
C HIS A 213 -13.58 3.11 5.58
N ARG A 214 -12.63 2.63 4.78
CA ARG A 214 -12.43 1.19 4.53
C ARG A 214 -12.08 0.39 5.78
N ILE A 215 -11.23 0.93 6.66
CA ILE A 215 -10.79 0.23 7.87
C ILE A 215 -11.81 0.32 9.01
N GLU A 216 -12.64 1.37 9.06
CA GLU A 216 -13.68 1.51 10.09
C GLU A 216 -14.73 0.40 10.00
N HIS A 217 -15.01 -0.12 8.82
CA HIS A 217 -15.94 -1.24 8.62
C HIS A 217 -15.42 -2.58 9.16
N TRP A 218 -14.09 -2.75 9.28
CA TRP A 218 -13.48 -3.92 9.91
C TRP A 218 -13.71 -3.98 11.43
N ARG A 219 -14.08 -2.86 12.06
CA ARG A 219 -14.37 -2.77 13.49
C ARG A 219 -15.76 -3.28 13.86
N GLY A 220 -16.64 -3.49 12.91
CA GLY A 220 -18.06 -3.77 13.09
C GLY A 220 -18.45 -5.25 13.18
N GLY A 221 -17.59 -6.16 13.59
CA GLY A 221 -17.97 -7.51 13.94
C GLY A 221 -18.49 -7.57 15.38
N PRO A 222 -19.66 -8.22 15.66
CA PRO A 222 -20.13 -8.45 17.01
C PRO A 222 -19.14 -9.30 17.80
#